data_6b1a78f974f824ed4866f47c38acda93
#
_entry.id   6b1a78f974f824ed4866f47c38acda93
#
_cell.length_a   1.000
_cell.length_b   1.000
_cell.length_c   1.000
_cell.angle_alpha   90.00
_cell.angle_beta   90.00
_cell.angle_gamma   90.00
#
_symmetry.space_group_name_H-M   'P 1'
#
loop_
_entity.id
_entity.type
_entity.pdbx_description
1 polymer ?
#
loop_
_entity_poly.entity_id
_entity_poly.type
_entity_poly.pdbx_seq_one_letter_code
_entity_poly.pdbx_strand_id
1 'polypeptide(L)'
;MTFLRFFCVVAFLATAPVAALAADDILVAIDQARKAYQSGDMANAKQSLDLASQLIAQKNAEAFVALLPAPLPGWKAEKAQSHAVGAALLGGASAASRTYTNAKGDNVEVSITGDSALLMQFAPMLNNPAMAGMMGKLIRIGDQRAIQNADGDVIMVIANKTLINVQGSADAASKLSYAQAVDVAKLSKM
;
A
#
# COMPACT_ATOMS: atom_id res chain seq x y z
N MET A 1 -75.46 7.60 -29.60
CA MET A 1 -74.11 7.05 -29.83
C MET A 1 -73.08 7.94 -29.10
N THR A 2 -72.76 7.59 -27.87
CA THR A 2 -71.93 8.43 -26.97
C THR A 2 -70.66 7.67 -26.66
N PHE A 3 -69.54 8.10 -27.19
CA PHE A 3 -68.20 7.51 -26.97
C PHE A 3 -67.63 8.04 -25.66
N LEU A 4 -67.53 7.15 -24.66
CA LEU A 4 -66.85 7.42 -23.37
C LEU A 4 -65.35 7.17 -23.51
N ARG A 5 -64.54 8.23 -23.49
CA ARG A 5 -63.11 8.16 -23.53
C ARG A 5 -62.60 7.94 -22.09
N PHE A 6 -62.09 6.72 -21.81
CA PHE A 6 -61.33 6.41 -20.60
C PHE A 6 -59.91 7.01 -20.74
N PHE A 7 -59.59 7.95 -19.88
CA PHE A 7 -58.26 8.53 -19.74
C PHE A 7 -57.51 7.72 -18.66
N CYS A 8 -56.60 6.80 -19.09
CA CYS A 8 -55.70 6.11 -18.16
C CYS A 8 -54.56 7.06 -17.78
N VAL A 9 -54.60 7.57 -16.56
CA VAL A 9 -53.45 8.28 -15.97
C VAL A 9 -52.48 7.23 -15.44
N VAL A 10 -51.38 7.02 -16.17
CA VAL A 10 -50.26 6.20 -15.70
C VAL A 10 -49.40 7.07 -14.79
N ALA A 11 -49.49 6.88 -13.49
CA ALA A 11 -48.61 7.49 -12.50
C ALA A 11 -47.25 6.81 -12.57
N PHE A 12 -46.28 7.51 -13.12
CA PHE A 12 -44.87 7.10 -13.12
C PHE A 12 -44.29 7.35 -11.71
N LEU A 13 -44.23 6.30 -10.88
CA LEU A 13 -43.46 6.35 -9.65
C LEU A 13 -41.97 6.38 -10.03
N ALA A 14 -41.37 7.56 -9.96
CA ALA A 14 -39.93 7.73 -10.02
C ALA A 14 -39.30 7.16 -8.73
N THR A 15 -38.85 5.91 -8.78
CA THR A 15 -37.98 5.35 -7.76
C THR A 15 -36.59 5.99 -7.93
N ALA A 16 -36.29 7.02 -7.12
CA ALA A 16 -34.94 7.52 -6.98
C ALA A 16 -34.05 6.39 -6.41
N PRO A 17 -32.90 6.06 -7.00
CA PRO A 17 -32.00 5.13 -6.39
C PRO A 17 -31.47 5.77 -5.09
N VAL A 18 -31.86 5.21 -3.95
CA VAL A 18 -31.18 5.48 -2.68
C VAL A 18 -29.79 4.90 -2.87
N ALA A 19 -28.80 5.75 -3.18
CA ALA A 19 -27.40 5.41 -3.04
C ALA A 19 -27.19 5.09 -1.55
N ALA A 20 -27.24 3.81 -1.20
CA ALA A 20 -26.78 3.35 0.10
C ALA A 20 -25.32 3.79 0.19
N LEU A 21 -25.04 4.79 1.02
CA LEU A 21 -23.70 5.12 1.46
C LEU A 21 -23.19 3.84 2.12
N ALA A 22 -22.33 3.09 1.43
CA ALA A 22 -21.64 1.96 2.04
C ALA A 22 -20.95 2.52 3.29
N ALA A 23 -21.37 2.02 4.45
CA ALA A 23 -20.73 2.41 5.70
C ALA A 23 -19.23 2.09 5.57
N ASP A 24 -18.38 3.02 6.00
CA ASP A 24 -16.95 2.77 6.05
C ASP A 24 -16.68 1.66 7.06
N ASP A 25 -16.33 0.47 6.58
CA ASP A 25 -16.14 -0.73 7.39
C ASP A 25 -15.12 -0.51 8.53
N ILE A 26 -14.17 0.39 8.33
CA ILE A 26 -13.20 0.80 9.35
C ILE A 26 -13.93 1.52 10.50
N LEU A 27 -14.79 2.48 10.18
CA LEU A 27 -15.56 3.21 11.18
C LEU A 27 -16.54 2.29 11.91
N VAL A 28 -17.15 1.35 11.19
CA VAL A 28 -18.04 0.33 11.80
C VAL A 28 -17.28 -0.53 12.81
N ALA A 29 -16.09 -1.01 12.45
CA ALA A 29 -15.26 -1.83 13.34
C ALA A 29 -14.81 -1.03 14.59
N ILE A 30 -14.44 0.25 14.42
CA ILE A 30 -14.09 1.13 15.54
C ILE A 30 -15.28 1.37 16.47
N ASP A 31 -16.47 1.60 15.92
CA ASP A 31 -17.69 1.79 16.71
C ASP A 31 -18.11 0.52 17.48
N GLN A 32 -17.92 -0.65 16.86
CA GLN A 32 -18.13 -1.94 17.52
C GLN A 32 -17.16 -2.13 18.69
N ALA A 33 -15.88 -1.81 18.49
CA ALA A 33 -14.88 -1.86 19.54
C ALA A 33 -15.25 -0.95 20.73
N ARG A 34 -15.68 0.28 20.45
CA ARG A 34 -16.11 1.24 21.45
C ARG A 34 -17.31 0.73 22.26
N LYS A 35 -18.34 0.19 21.59
CA LYS A 35 -19.53 -0.36 22.25
C LYS A 35 -19.19 -1.56 23.12
N ALA A 36 -18.37 -2.50 22.62
CA ALA A 36 -17.92 -3.67 23.37
C ALA A 36 -17.12 -3.26 24.62
N TYR A 37 -16.21 -2.29 24.48
CA TYR A 37 -15.47 -1.75 25.62
C TYR A 37 -16.38 -1.13 26.68
N GLN A 38 -17.37 -0.33 26.29
CA GLN A 38 -18.33 0.31 27.19
C GLN A 38 -19.22 -0.71 27.94
N SER A 39 -19.49 -1.86 27.32
CA SER A 39 -20.24 -2.96 27.97
C SER A 39 -19.35 -3.90 28.81
N GLY A 40 -18.04 -3.66 28.88
CA GLY A 40 -17.08 -4.51 29.59
C GLY A 40 -16.63 -5.75 28.82
N ASP A 41 -17.05 -5.92 27.57
CA ASP A 41 -16.65 -7.05 26.72
C ASP A 41 -15.29 -6.79 26.07
N MET A 42 -14.23 -7.02 26.83
CA MET A 42 -12.85 -6.79 26.41
C MET A 42 -12.42 -7.68 25.24
N ALA A 43 -12.99 -8.90 25.13
CA ALA A 43 -12.66 -9.83 24.07
C ALA A 43 -13.16 -9.31 22.71
N ASN A 44 -14.42 -8.94 22.62
CA ASN A 44 -15.01 -8.37 21.42
C ASN A 44 -14.44 -6.98 21.10
N ALA A 45 -14.11 -6.17 22.11
CA ALA A 45 -13.44 -4.89 21.90
C ALA A 45 -12.09 -5.09 21.20
N LYS A 46 -11.26 -6.01 21.69
CA LYS A 46 -9.98 -6.34 21.08
C LYS A 46 -10.14 -6.88 19.64
N GLN A 47 -11.05 -7.81 19.43
CA GLN A 47 -11.31 -8.38 18.10
C GLN A 47 -11.73 -7.31 17.08
N SER A 48 -12.59 -6.37 17.47
CA SER A 48 -13.04 -5.29 16.60
C SER A 48 -11.92 -4.29 16.30
N LEU A 49 -11.00 -4.03 17.24
CA LEU A 49 -9.80 -3.21 17.00
C LEU A 49 -8.83 -3.92 16.04
N ASP A 50 -8.64 -5.22 16.19
CA ASP A 50 -7.79 -6.01 15.28
C ASP A 50 -8.36 -5.98 13.86
N LEU A 51 -9.69 -6.08 13.71
CA LEU A 51 -10.37 -5.94 12.41
C LEU A 51 -10.17 -4.54 11.81
N ALA A 52 -10.39 -3.49 12.59
CA ALA A 52 -10.17 -2.11 12.13
C ALA A 52 -8.72 -1.90 11.67
N SER A 53 -7.75 -2.38 12.42
CA SER A 53 -6.33 -2.33 12.07
C SER A 53 -6.04 -3.07 10.76
N GLN A 54 -6.62 -4.24 10.54
CA GLN A 54 -6.46 -5.01 9.30
C GLN A 54 -7.05 -4.28 8.10
N LEU A 55 -8.23 -3.68 8.24
CA LEU A 55 -8.87 -2.92 7.17
C LEU A 55 -8.06 -1.65 6.80
N ILE A 56 -7.50 -0.97 7.80
CA ILE A 56 -6.59 0.16 7.59
C ILE A 56 -5.34 -0.30 6.82
N ALA A 57 -4.72 -1.41 7.24
CA ALA A 57 -3.55 -1.96 6.56
C ALA A 57 -3.85 -2.33 5.10
N GLN A 58 -5.03 -2.90 4.82
CA GLN A 58 -5.47 -3.19 3.46
C GLN A 58 -5.62 -1.91 2.63
N LYS A 59 -6.26 -0.89 3.17
CA LYS A 59 -6.44 0.40 2.49
C LYS A 59 -5.10 1.09 2.18
N ASN A 60 -4.16 1.02 3.11
CA ASN A 60 -2.80 1.53 2.89
C ASN A 60 -2.06 0.74 1.81
N ALA A 61 -2.17 -0.61 1.81
CA ALA A 61 -1.55 -1.44 0.78
C ALA A 61 -2.11 -1.14 -0.62
N GLU A 62 -3.41 -0.88 -0.75
CA GLU A 62 -4.03 -0.44 -2.00
C GLU A 62 -3.52 0.94 -2.43
N ALA A 63 -3.35 1.87 -1.49
CA ALA A 63 -2.76 3.19 -1.77
C ALA A 63 -1.31 3.08 -2.26
N PHE A 64 -0.51 2.16 -1.70
CA PHE A 64 0.86 1.91 -2.17
C PHE A 64 0.91 1.38 -3.61
N VAL A 65 -0.08 0.63 -4.07
CA VAL A 65 -0.16 0.19 -5.49
C VAL A 65 -0.14 1.39 -6.44
N ALA A 66 -0.82 2.48 -6.10
CA ALA A 66 -0.86 3.69 -6.92
C ALA A 66 0.48 4.46 -6.92
N LEU A 67 1.39 4.16 -6.00
CA LEU A 67 2.70 4.80 -5.87
C LEU A 67 3.83 3.98 -6.49
N LEU A 68 3.55 2.75 -6.93
CA LEU A 68 4.50 1.95 -7.70
C LEU A 68 4.76 2.61 -9.06
N PRO A 69 6.02 2.69 -9.50
CA PRO A 69 6.38 3.39 -10.73
C PRO A 69 5.69 2.79 -11.96
N ALA A 70 5.50 3.62 -12.99
CA ALA A 70 5.14 3.13 -14.32
C ALA A 70 6.32 2.36 -14.94
N PRO A 71 6.07 1.44 -15.88
CA PRO A 71 7.16 0.73 -16.55
C PRO A 71 8.07 1.71 -17.28
N LEU A 72 9.38 1.54 -17.11
CA LEU A 72 10.38 2.33 -17.85
C LEU A 72 10.40 1.93 -19.33
N PRO A 73 10.94 2.78 -20.23
CA PRO A 73 11.04 2.46 -21.65
C PRO A 73 11.71 1.10 -21.90
N GLY A 74 11.06 0.23 -22.67
CA GLY A 74 11.54 -1.13 -22.93
C GLY A 74 11.20 -2.19 -21.90
N TRP A 75 10.44 -1.81 -20.83
CA TRP A 75 9.98 -2.72 -19.79
C TRP A 75 8.47 -2.92 -19.85
N LYS A 76 8.02 -4.11 -19.43
CA LYS A 76 6.60 -4.44 -19.24
C LYS A 76 6.33 -4.64 -17.76
N ALA A 77 5.26 -4.02 -17.26
CA ALA A 77 4.84 -4.18 -15.88
C ALA A 77 3.86 -5.34 -15.75
N GLU A 78 4.03 -6.16 -14.74
CA GLU A 78 3.02 -7.12 -14.31
C GLU A 78 1.92 -6.44 -13.47
N LYS A 79 0.88 -7.20 -13.16
CA LYS A 79 -0.17 -6.72 -12.24
C LYS A 79 0.44 -6.48 -10.87
N ALA A 80 0.21 -5.29 -10.32
CA ALA A 80 0.62 -4.99 -8.96
C ALA A 80 -0.08 -5.92 -7.96
N GLN A 81 0.65 -6.30 -6.93
CA GLN A 81 0.14 -7.07 -5.80
C GLN A 81 0.10 -6.18 -4.57
N SER A 82 -0.91 -6.33 -3.73
CA SER A 82 -1.01 -5.68 -2.43
C SER A 82 -1.23 -6.72 -1.35
N HIS A 83 -0.54 -6.55 -0.23
CA HIS A 83 -0.64 -7.44 0.90
C HIS A 83 -0.81 -6.61 2.18
N ALA A 84 -1.83 -6.98 2.96
CA ALA A 84 -1.99 -6.50 4.32
C ALA A 84 -1.67 -7.66 5.26
N VAL A 85 -0.69 -7.48 6.14
CA VAL A 85 -0.37 -8.47 7.16
C VAL A 85 -0.99 -8.00 8.46
N GLY A 86 -1.83 -8.85 9.06
CA GLY A 86 -2.56 -8.53 10.28
C GLY A 86 -1.62 -8.17 11.45
N ALA A 87 -2.11 -7.35 12.37
CA ALA A 87 -1.38 -6.82 13.51
C ALA A 87 -0.72 -7.90 14.40
N ALA A 88 -1.31 -9.11 14.42
CA ALA A 88 -0.83 -10.22 15.22
C ALA A 88 0.52 -10.81 14.76
N LEU A 89 0.88 -10.68 13.47
CA LEU A 89 2.09 -11.30 12.91
C LEU A 89 3.24 -10.30 12.72
N LEU A 90 2.97 -9.08 12.23
CA LEU A 90 4.01 -8.08 11.92
C LEU A 90 3.59 -6.65 12.28
N GLY A 91 2.68 -6.47 13.24
CA GLY A 91 2.24 -5.13 13.67
C GLY A 91 1.37 -4.38 12.67
N GLY A 92 0.70 -5.08 11.74
CA GLY A 92 -0.21 -4.43 10.78
C GLY A 92 0.49 -3.89 9.53
N ALA A 93 1.53 -4.55 9.04
CA ALA A 93 2.28 -4.12 7.86
C ALA A 93 1.40 -4.06 6.60
N SER A 94 1.52 -2.97 5.86
CA SER A 94 0.94 -2.77 4.54
C SER A 94 2.05 -2.88 3.50
N ALA A 95 1.84 -3.66 2.43
CA ALA A 95 2.83 -3.80 1.38
C ALA A 95 2.18 -3.81 -0.01
N ALA A 96 2.88 -3.25 -0.98
CA ALA A 96 2.57 -3.42 -2.40
C ALA A 96 3.83 -3.69 -3.18
N SER A 97 3.75 -4.55 -4.19
CA SER A 97 4.86 -4.82 -5.10
C SER A 97 4.41 -4.93 -6.56
N ARG A 98 5.37 -4.73 -7.45
CA ARG A 98 5.19 -4.94 -8.89
C ARG A 98 6.51 -5.38 -9.51
N THR A 99 6.42 -6.40 -10.36
CA THR A 99 7.52 -6.88 -11.18
C THR A 99 7.47 -6.21 -12.55
N TYR A 100 8.64 -5.87 -13.05
CA TYR A 100 8.86 -5.33 -14.38
C TYR A 100 9.85 -6.22 -15.11
N THR A 101 9.57 -6.56 -16.37
CA THR A 101 10.41 -7.45 -17.17
C THR A 101 10.80 -6.77 -18.48
N ASN A 102 12.07 -6.85 -18.85
CA ASN A 102 12.58 -6.33 -20.12
C ASN A 102 12.49 -7.38 -21.25
N ALA A 103 12.84 -7.00 -22.48
CA ALA A 103 12.80 -7.90 -23.64
C ALA A 103 13.81 -9.06 -23.56
N LYS A 104 14.81 -9.01 -22.68
CA LYS A 104 15.81 -10.07 -22.44
C LYS A 104 15.35 -11.08 -21.41
N GLY A 105 14.25 -10.81 -20.69
CA GLY A 105 13.77 -11.64 -19.59
C GLY A 105 14.33 -11.26 -18.21
N ASP A 106 15.17 -10.22 -18.12
CA ASP A 106 15.62 -9.73 -16.82
C ASP A 106 14.46 -9.02 -16.12
N ASN A 107 14.40 -9.11 -14.80
CA ASN A 107 13.33 -8.52 -14.01
C ASN A 107 13.86 -7.53 -12.97
N VAL A 108 12.97 -6.59 -12.62
CA VAL A 108 13.08 -5.72 -11.45
C VAL A 108 11.76 -5.80 -10.69
N GLU A 109 11.81 -6.09 -9.42
CA GLU A 109 10.69 -5.98 -8.50
C GLU A 109 10.87 -4.74 -7.63
N VAL A 110 9.85 -3.89 -7.60
CA VAL A 110 9.75 -2.75 -6.68
C VAL A 110 8.72 -3.08 -5.63
N SER A 111 9.10 -3.06 -4.36
CA SER A 111 8.20 -3.23 -3.23
C SER A 111 8.21 -2.01 -2.30
N ILE A 112 7.03 -1.64 -1.83
CA ILE A 112 6.77 -0.58 -0.87
C ILE A 112 6.13 -1.23 0.35
N THR A 113 6.74 -1.06 1.53
CA THR A 113 6.23 -1.63 2.78
C THR A 113 6.15 -0.53 3.83
N GLY A 114 4.97 -0.32 4.39
CA GLY A 114 4.71 0.65 5.45
C GLY A 114 4.32 -0.02 6.76
N ASP A 115 4.44 0.74 7.86
CA ASP A 115 3.95 0.40 9.20
C ASP A 115 4.41 -0.99 9.73
N SER A 116 5.62 -1.39 9.35
CA SER A 116 6.17 -2.70 9.65
C SER A 116 7.12 -2.67 10.83
N ALA A 117 7.05 -3.67 11.70
CA ALA A 117 8.04 -3.91 12.74
C ALA A 117 9.46 -4.12 12.15
N LEU A 118 9.55 -4.55 10.89
CA LEU A 118 10.81 -4.64 10.15
C LEU A 118 11.49 -3.27 9.99
N LEU A 119 10.73 -2.18 9.83
CA LEU A 119 11.29 -0.83 9.79
C LEU A 119 12.08 -0.47 11.04
N MET A 120 11.59 -0.91 12.21
CA MET A 120 12.28 -0.71 13.49
C MET A 120 13.65 -1.39 13.53
N GLN A 121 13.83 -2.48 12.79
CA GLN A 121 15.11 -3.19 12.69
C GLN A 121 16.05 -2.53 11.67
N PHE A 122 15.52 -2.05 10.54
CA PHE A 122 16.32 -1.48 9.45
C PHE A 122 16.65 0.00 9.63
N ALA A 123 15.78 0.79 10.26
CA ALA A 123 15.99 2.22 10.43
C ALA A 123 17.29 2.57 11.17
N PRO A 124 17.68 1.91 12.28
CA PRO A 124 18.98 2.17 12.94
C PRO A 124 20.17 1.83 12.06
N MET A 125 20.07 0.76 11.25
CA MET A 125 21.14 0.32 10.35
C MET A 125 21.36 1.34 9.22
N LEU A 126 20.29 1.88 8.65
CA LEU A 126 20.35 2.90 7.60
C LEU A 126 20.78 4.27 8.12
N ASN A 127 20.52 4.57 9.38
CA ASN A 127 20.92 5.82 10.03
C ASN A 127 22.36 5.81 10.53
N ASN A 128 22.99 4.63 10.67
CA ASN A 128 24.40 4.49 11.07
C ASN A 128 25.28 4.25 9.82
N PRO A 129 26.12 5.22 9.39
CA PRO A 129 26.94 5.08 8.19
C PRO A 129 27.90 3.89 8.19
N ALA A 130 28.40 3.49 9.38
CA ALA A 130 29.29 2.33 9.51
C ALA A 130 28.55 1.01 9.25
N MET A 131 27.32 0.87 9.77
CA MET A 131 26.48 -0.30 9.52
C MET A 131 25.96 -0.33 8.09
N ALA A 132 25.54 0.82 7.56
CA ALA A 132 25.11 0.96 6.17
C ALA A 132 26.23 0.55 5.19
N GLY A 133 27.48 0.94 5.47
CA GLY A 133 28.64 0.57 4.67
C GLY A 133 28.95 -0.94 4.65
N MET A 134 28.53 -1.69 5.67
CA MET A 134 28.64 -3.16 5.69
C MET A 134 27.57 -3.84 4.82
N MET A 135 26.43 -3.19 4.59
CA MET A 135 25.36 -3.71 3.75
C MET A 135 25.55 -3.41 2.27
N GLY A 136 26.33 -2.40 1.94
CA GLY A 136 26.55 -1.99 0.56
C GLY A 136 27.06 -0.56 0.43
N LYS A 137 26.96 -0.03 -0.79
CA LYS A 137 27.35 1.35 -1.10
C LYS A 137 26.22 2.30 -0.71
N LEU A 138 26.56 3.32 0.09
CA LEU A 138 25.62 4.40 0.38
C LEU A 138 25.47 5.30 -0.86
N ILE A 139 24.25 5.48 -1.31
CA ILE A 139 23.87 6.33 -2.45
C ILE A 139 22.79 7.32 -2.04
N ARG A 140 22.50 8.30 -2.92
CA ARG A 140 21.38 9.24 -2.74
C ARG A 140 20.40 9.12 -3.90
N ILE A 141 19.11 9.12 -3.55
CA ILE A 141 18.00 9.15 -4.50
C ILE A 141 17.13 10.35 -4.12
N GLY A 142 17.25 11.44 -4.87
CA GLY A 142 16.71 12.73 -4.43
C GLY A 142 17.36 13.14 -3.10
N ASP A 143 16.54 13.46 -2.11
CA ASP A 143 17.00 13.84 -0.76
C ASP A 143 17.13 12.64 0.19
N GLN A 144 16.79 11.43 -0.25
CA GLN A 144 16.81 10.24 0.59
C GLN A 144 18.15 9.50 0.51
N ARG A 145 18.55 8.90 1.64
CA ARG A 145 19.66 7.94 1.69
C ARG A 145 19.15 6.58 1.27
N ALA A 146 19.94 5.89 0.45
CA ALA A 146 19.68 4.51 0.05
C ALA A 146 20.96 3.70 0.13
N ILE A 147 20.84 2.40 0.25
CA ILE A 147 21.95 1.45 0.19
C ILE A 147 21.78 0.63 -1.08
N GLN A 148 22.86 0.53 -1.86
CA GLN A 148 22.94 -0.40 -2.98
C GLN A 148 23.88 -1.54 -2.61
N ASN A 149 23.38 -2.77 -2.57
CA ASN A 149 24.18 -3.94 -2.24
C ASN A 149 25.06 -4.40 -3.42
N ALA A 150 25.83 -5.47 -3.23
CA ALA A 150 26.72 -6.02 -4.25
C ALA A 150 25.97 -6.53 -5.50
N ASP A 151 24.74 -6.99 -5.33
CA ASP A 151 23.88 -7.47 -6.43
C ASP A 151 23.18 -6.31 -7.16
N GLY A 152 23.41 -5.08 -6.72
CA GLY A 152 22.79 -3.87 -7.27
C GLY A 152 21.39 -3.59 -6.72
N ASP A 153 20.88 -4.38 -5.77
CA ASP A 153 19.58 -4.11 -5.17
C ASP A 153 19.62 -2.83 -4.34
N VAL A 154 18.53 -2.09 -4.32
CA VAL A 154 18.45 -0.80 -3.65
C VAL A 154 17.42 -0.85 -2.53
N ILE A 155 17.86 -0.45 -1.34
CA ILE A 155 17.02 -0.33 -0.15
C ILE A 155 17.04 1.12 0.34
N MET A 156 15.87 1.70 0.59
CA MET A 156 15.74 3.02 1.21
C MET A 156 14.57 3.08 2.18
N VAL A 157 14.68 3.93 3.20
CA VAL A 157 13.61 4.21 4.15
C VAL A 157 13.19 5.66 4.01
N ILE A 158 11.90 5.89 3.83
CA ILE A 158 11.29 7.20 3.65
C ILE A 158 10.55 7.59 4.92
N ALA A 159 10.85 8.78 5.46
CA ALA A 159 10.22 9.37 6.64
C ALA A 159 10.17 8.44 7.88
N ASN A 160 11.08 7.47 7.99
CA ASN A 160 11.09 6.41 9.01
C ASN A 160 9.79 5.59 9.09
N LYS A 161 8.97 5.59 8.04
CA LYS A 161 7.66 4.92 8.00
C LYS A 161 7.54 3.91 6.86
N THR A 162 8.27 4.12 5.77
CA THR A 162 8.10 3.32 4.56
C THR A 162 9.44 2.79 4.08
N LEU A 163 9.52 1.47 3.91
CA LEU A 163 10.65 0.77 3.32
C LEU A 163 10.40 0.56 1.83
N ILE A 164 11.35 0.94 1.01
CA ILE A 164 11.38 0.63 -0.41
C ILE A 164 12.50 -0.37 -0.64
N ASN A 165 12.17 -1.46 -1.32
CA ASN A 165 13.15 -2.45 -1.78
C ASN A 165 13.00 -2.63 -3.29
N VAL A 166 14.11 -2.53 -4.01
CA VAL A 166 14.20 -2.74 -5.46
C VAL A 166 15.22 -3.85 -5.69
N GLN A 167 14.76 -4.98 -6.18
CA GLN A 167 15.56 -6.20 -6.36
C GLN A 167 15.25 -6.87 -7.70
N GLY A 168 15.98 -7.92 -8.05
CA GLY A 168 15.71 -8.73 -9.23
C GLY A 168 16.96 -9.15 -9.97
N SER A 169 16.78 -9.78 -11.15
CA SER A 169 17.87 -10.30 -11.99
C SER A 169 18.51 -9.25 -12.89
N ALA A 170 17.89 -8.07 -13.06
CA ALA A 170 18.42 -7.02 -13.89
C ALA A 170 19.72 -6.39 -13.32
N ASP A 171 20.45 -5.68 -14.16
CA ASP A 171 21.68 -5.00 -13.76
C ASP A 171 21.42 -3.87 -12.73
N ALA A 172 22.50 -3.48 -12.04
CA ALA A 172 22.46 -2.45 -11.00
C ALA A 172 21.96 -1.08 -11.50
N ALA A 173 22.20 -0.72 -12.76
CA ALA A 173 21.76 0.54 -13.35
C ALA A 173 20.22 0.54 -13.57
N SER A 174 19.69 -0.57 -14.04
CA SER A 174 18.24 -0.75 -14.21
C SER A 174 17.50 -0.68 -12.87
N LYS A 175 18.01 -1.38 -11.85
CA LYS A 175 17.45 -1.34 -10.49
C LYS A 175 17.50 0.07 -9.90
N LEU A 176 18.62 0.78 -10.07
CA LEU A 176 18.77 2.17 -9.63
C LEU A 176 17.76 3.09 -10.35
N SER A 177 17.55 2.91 -11.66
CA SER A 177 16.58 3.69 -12.42
C SER A 177 15.15 3.51 -11.90
N TYR A 178 14.77 2.28 -11.53
CA TYR A 178 13.48 2.03 -10.90
C TYR A 178 13.38 2.63 -9.49
N ALA A 179 14.45 2.57 -8.70
CA ALA A 179 14.48 3.22 -7.40
C ALA A 179 14.30 4.75 -7.49
N GLN A 180 14.88 5.37 -8.52
CA GLN A 180 14.72 6.80 -8.80
C GLN A 180 13.32 7.16 -9.34
N ALA A 181 12.63 6.23 -9.97
CA ALA A 181 11.27 6.42 -10.48
C ALA A 181 10.18 6.35 -9.40
N VAL A 182 10.51 5.92 -8.18
CA VAL A 182 9.59 5.92 -7.04
C VAL A 182 9.30 7.36 -6.60
N ASP A 183 8.03 7.73 -6.45
CA ASP A 183 7.60 9.05 -5.99
C ASP A 183 7.78 9.20 -4.47
N VAL A 184 9.03 9.49 -4.08
CA VAL A 184 9.43 9.70 -2.69
C VAL A 184 8.64 10.84 -2.03
N ALA A 185 8.31 11.89 -2.79
CA ALA A 185 7.60 13.06 -2.27
C ALA A 185 6.16 12.74 -1.88
N LYS A 186 5.50 11.85 -2.60
CA LYS A 186 4.16 11.36 -2.21
C LYS A 186 4.23 10.40 -1.04
N LEU A 187 5.18 9.48 -1.03
CA LEU A 187 5.36 8.52 0.06
C LEU A 187 5.68 9.20 1.40
N SER A 188 6.43 10.30 1.40
CA SER A 188 6.76 11.03 2.62
C SER A 188 5.56 11.74 3.27
N LYS A 189 4.44 11.91 2.54
CA LYS A 189 3.21 12.57 3.01
C LYS A 189 2.16 11.59 3.51
N MET A 190 2.36 10.30 3.32
CA MET A 190 1.51 9.25 3.87
C MET A 190 1.93 8.94 5.31
#